data_97725f27fdc7d18f57c36d1949e99f98
#
_entry.id   97725f27fdc7d18f57c36d1949e99f98
#
_cell.length_a   1.000
_cell.length_b   1.000
_cell.length_c   1.000
_cell.angle_alpha   90.00
_cell.angle_beta   90.00
_cell.angle_gamma   90.00
#
_symmetry.space_group_name_H-M   'P 1'
#
loop_
_entity.id
_entity.type
_entity.pdbx_description
1 polymer ?
#
loop_
_entity_poly.entity_id
_entity_poly.type
_entity_poly.pdbx_seq_one_letter_code
_entity_poly.pdbx_strand_id
1 'polypeptide(L)'
;MATTYSTSTANNTSATVADSRASGRVYRGFSSVAGVKSNQLYDVALIKQDLLNHFYTRKGERVMDPEFGSIIWDLLYEPIDESTKEDLIEDCKTIIASDPRVQLIDLILDDVGNGIRVDIQLNVLPFNQQATMR
;
A
#
# COMPACT_ATOMS: atom_id res chain seq x y z
N MET A 1 -28.99 34.79 -4.75
CA MET A 1 -28.96 33.33 -4.67
C MET A 1 -27.58 32.92 -4.19
N ALA A 2 -27.48 32.54 -2.96
CA ALA A 2 -26.19 32.06 -2.42
C ALA A 2 -25.97 30.63 -2.87
N THR A 3 -24.95 30.41 -3.68
CA THR A 3 -24.50 29.07 -4.03
C THR A 3 -23.61 28.59 -2.91
N THR A 4 -24.16 27.76 -2.05
CA THR A 4 -23.37 27.08 -1.02
C THR A 4 -22.49 26.03 -1.68
N TYR A 5 -21.24 26.34 -1.91
CA TYR A 5 -20.25 25.31 -2.17
C TYR A 5 -20.00 24.56 -0.87
N SER A 6 -20.46 23.34 -0.83
CA SER A 6 -20.21 22.45 0.27
C SER A 6 -18.71 22.15 0.33
N THR A 7 -18.06 22.64 1.36
CA THR A 7 -16.67 22.34 1.72
C THR A 7 -16.57 20.97 2.42
N SER A 8 -17.39 20.02 2.03
CA SER A 8 -17.45 18.71 2.68
C SER A 8 -16.19 17.85 2.50
N THR A 9 -15.35 18.18 1.52
CA THR A 9 -14.13 17.40 1.25
C THR A 9 -13.04 17.61 2.31
N ALA A 10 -12.98 18.79 2.93
CA ALA A 10 -12.00 19.08 3.98
C ALA A 10 -12.37 18.43 5.32
N ASN A 11 -13.66 18.25 5.59
CA ASN A 11 -14.15 17.68 6.84
C ASN A 11 -13.99 16.16 6.90
N ASN A 12 -14.01 15.46 5.75
CA ASN A 12 -13.82 14.02 5.72
C ASN A 12 -12.39 13.61 6.08
N THR A 13 -11.39 14.40 5.69
CA THR A 13 -9.99 14.09 6.05
C THR A 13 -9.75 14.30 7.54
N SER A 14 -10.41 15.29 8.14
CA SER A 14 -10.31 15.55 9.58
C SER A 14 -11.06 14.52 10.42
N ALA A 15 -12.20 14.05 9.94
CA ALA A 15 -12.99 13.01 10.61
C ALA A 15 -12.26 11.66 10.62
N THR A 16 -11.60 11.30 9.53
CA THR A 16 -10.84 10.04 9.44
C THR A 16 -9.64 10.05 10.39
N VAL A 17 -8.97 11.19 10.55
CA VAL A 17 -7.86 11.36 11.50
C VAL A 17 -8.33 11.43 12.94
N ALA A 18 -9.53 11.97 13.19
CA ALA A 18 -10.09 12.04 14.53
C ALA A 18 -10.62 10.68 14.99
N ASP A 19 -11.19 9.90 14.08
CA ASP A 19 -11.73 8.57 14.39
C ASP A 19 -10.61 7.56 14.72
N SER A 20 -9.47 7.66 14.05
CA SER A 20 -8.29 6.86 14.39
C SER A 20 -7.67 7.21 15.75
N ARG A 21 -8.01 8.37 16.32
CA ARG A 21 -7.60 8.78 17.67
C ARG A 21 -8.52 8.24 18.76
N ALA A 22 -9.76 7.95 18.43
CA ALA A 22 -10.78 7.46 19.36
C ALA A 22 -10.76 5.93 19.51
N SER A 23 -10.44 5.19 18.46
CA SER A 23 -10.19 3.75 18.53
C SER A 23 -8.73 3.52 18.89
N GLY A 24 -8.42 2.95 20.01
CA GLY A 24 -7.05 2.76 20.49
C GLY A 24 -6.09 2.32 19.40
N ARG A 25 -5.04 3.11 19.19
CA ARG A 25 -4.01 2.84 18.16
C ARG A 25 -3.31 1.54 18.50
N VAL A 26 -3.36 0.57 17.60
CA VAL A 26 -2.77 -0.76 17.77
C VAL A 26 -1.35 -0.80 17.23
N TYR A 27 -1.16 -0.25 16.04
CA TYR A 27 0.14 -0.25 15.37
C TYR A 27 0.75 1.15 15.35
N ARG A 28 2.06 1.23 15.65
CA ARG A 28 2.82 2.48 15.63
C ARG A 28 4.12 2.28 14.86
N GLY A 29 4.49 3.25 14.07
CA GLY A 29 5.74 3.27 13.35
C GLY A 29 6.17 4.68 12.93
N PHE A 30 7.25 4.75 12.18
CA PHE A 30 7.81 5.99 11.69
C PHE A 30 7.78 6.04 10.16
N SER A 31 7.54 7.24 9.63
CA SER A 31 7.71 7.53 8.21
C SER A 31 9.05 8.23 7.99
N SER A 32 9.80 7.77 7.00
CA SER A 32 10.98 8.46 6.48
C SER A 32 10.66 9.45 5.36
N VAL A 33 9.39 9.57 4.97
CA VAL A 33 8.97 10.46 3.89
C VAL A 33 8.99 11.92 4.37
N ALA A 34 9.79 12.73 3.70
CA ALA A 34 9.93 14.15 4.02
C ALA A 34 8.59 14.90 3.82
N GLY A 35 8.24 15.78 4.76
CA GLY A 35 7.08 16.67 4.66
C GLY A 35 5.90 16.31 5.55
N VAL A 36 5.92 15.20 6.24
CA VAL A 36 4.90 14.88 7.24
C VAL A 36 5.21 15.63 8.53
N LYS A 37 4.30 16.44 9.02
CA LYS A 37 4.47 17.22 10.27
C LYS A 37 4.70 16.33 11.50
N SER A 38 4.34 15.08 11.42
CA SER A 38 4.61 14.04 12.42
C SER A 38 5.19 12.83 11.71
N ASN A 39 6.42 12.49 12.02
CA ASN A 39 7.08 11.30 11.49
C ASN A 39 6.46 9.99 12.02
N GLN A 40 5.37 10.07 12.77
CA GLN A 40 4.68 8.91 13.32
C GLN A 40 3.53 8.48 12.43
N LEU A 41 3.53 7.21 12.07
CA LEU A 41 2.44 6.56 11.35
C LEU A 41 1.70 5.59 12.28
N TYR A 42 0.42 5.43 12.03
CA TYR A 42 -0.46 4.58 12.81
C TYR A 42 -1.30 3.68 11.91
N ASP A 43 -1.56 2.48 12.40
CA ASP A 43 -2.53 1.53 11.87
C ASP A 43 -2.47 1.36 10.33
N VAL A 44 -3.52 1.71 9.62
CA VAL A 44 -3.62 1.53 8.16
C VAL A 44 -2.53 2.30 7.40
N ALA A 45 -2.22 3.53 7.83
CA ALA A 45 -1.20 4.33 7.18
C ALA A 45 0.21 3.72 7.34
N LEU A 46 0.48 3.14 8.50
CA LEU A 46 1.72 2.41 8.76
C LEU A 46 1.83 1.17 7.88
N ILE A 47 0.77 0.36 7.85
CA ILE A 47 0.76 -0.89 7.06
C ILE A 47 0.93 -0.61 5.57
N LYS A 48 0.27 0.43 5.05
CA LYS A 48 0.49 0.86 3.66
C LYS A 48 1.94 1.26 3.41
N GLN A 49 2.55 1.99 4.33
CA GLN A 49 3.95 2.40 4.20
C GLN A 49 4.89 1.20 4.25
N ASP A 50 4.63 0.23 5.13
CA ASP A 50 5.43 -0.98 5.23
C ASP A 50 5.35 -1.81 3.94
N LEU A 51 4.16 -1.98 3.37
CA LEU A 51 3.99 -2.67 2.09
C LEU A 51 4.65 -1.91 0.95
N LEU A 52 4.52 -0.59 0.89
CA LEU A 52 5.23 0.21 -0.11
C LEU A 52 6.75 0.04 0.01
N ASN A 53 7.29 0.05 1.21
CA ASN A 53 8.72 -0.17 1.43
C ASN A 53 9.13 -1.58 0.95
N HIS A 54 8.28 -2.59 1.11
CA HIS A 54 8.53 -3.93 0.60
C HIS A 54 8.59 -3.94 -0.93
N PHE A 55 7.62 -3.33 -1.61
CA PHE A 55 7.59 -3.23 -3.06
C PHE A 55 8.74 -2.38 -3.63
N TYR A 56 9.16 -1.34 -2.92
CA TYR A 56 10.28 -0.49 -3.33
C TYR A 56 11.67 -1.10 -3.07
N THR A 57 11.74 -2.18 -2.32
CA THR A 57 12.99 -2.91 -2.12
C THR A 57 13.14 -3.99 -3.20
N ARG A 58 14.30 -4.05 -3.84
CA ARG A 58 14.60 -5.12 -4.79
C ARG A 58 14.91 -6.41 -4.06
N LYS A 59 14.45 -7.53 -4.57
CA LYS A 59 14.76 -8.85 -4.01
C LYS A 59 16.26 -9.10 -4.05
N GLY A 60 16.83 -9.57 -2.93
CA GLY A 60 18.29 -9.75 -2.78
C GLY A 60 19.06 -8.51 -2.33
N GLU A 61 18.43 -7.33 -2.22
CA GLU A 61 19.10 -6.11 -1.78
C GLU A 61 19.46 -6.12 -0.28
N ARG A 62 18.63 -6.78 0.52
CA ARG A 62 18.88 -6.92 1.95
C ARG A 62 19.79 -8.11 2.23
N VAL A 63 20.98 -7.85 2.78
CA VAL A 63 21.98 -8.89 3.08
C VAL A 63 21.48 -9.87 4.14
N MET A 64 20.71 -9.38 5.14
CA MET A 64 20.21 -10.22 6.24
C MET A 64 18.87 -10.92 5.93
N ASP A 65 18.17 -10.47 4.90
CA ASP A 65 16.89 -11.02 4.47
C ASP A 65 16.76 -10.86 2.95
N PRO A 66 17.42 -11.72 2.18
CA PRO A 66 17.45 -11.61 0.72
C PRO A 66 16.11 -11.93 0.05
N GLU A 67 15.20 -12.62 0.75
CA GLU A 67 13.85 -12.90 0.25
C GLU A 67 12.91 -11.69 0.37
N PHE A 68 13.28 -10.71 1.18
CA PHE A 68 12.53 -9.47 1.29
C PHE A 68 12.71 -8.61 0.05
N GLY A 69 11.61 -8.15 -0.51
CA GLY A 69 11.61 -7.29 -1.69
C GLY A 69 10.72 -7.85 -2.79
N SER A 70 10.67 -7.14 -3.90
CA SER A 70 9.85 -7.46 -5.06
C SER A 70 10.71 -7.71 -6.29
N ILE A 71 10.22 -8.59 -7.17
CA ILE A 71 10.81 -8.86 -8.49
C ILE A 71 10.45 -7.78 -9.52
N ILE A 72 9.57 -6.82 -9.19
CA ILE A 72 9.14 -5.73 -10.08
C ILE A 72 10.32 -5.04 -10.74
N TRP A 73 11.40 -4.83 -9.99
CA TRP A 73 12.61 -4.16 -10.46
C TRP A 73 13.37 -4.93 -11.53
N ASP A 74 13.27 -6.24 -11.53
CA ASP A 74 13.89 -7.10 -12.54
C ASP A 74 13.02 -7.16 -13.81
N LEU A 75 11.70 -7.12 -13.64
CA LEU A 75 10.72 -7.14 -14.74
C LEU A 75 10.59 -5.81 -15.50
N LEU A 76 11.10 -4.70 -14.96
CA LEU A 76 10.97 -3.37 -15.58
C LEU A 76 11.57 -3.28 -16.99
N TYR A 77 12.53 -4.13 -17.31
CA TYR A 77 13.24 -4.13 -18.59
C TYR A 77 12.88 -5.33 -19.47
N GLU A 78 11.96 -6.15 -19.00
CA GLU A 78 11.47 -7.29 -19.78
C GLU A 78 10.22 -6.93 -20.59
N PRO A 79 9.96 -7.61 -21.71
CA PRO A 79 8.72 -7.43 -22.44
C PRO A 79 7.53 -7.84 -21.55
N ILE A 80 6.46 -7.07 -21.63
CA ILE A 80 5.23 -7.31 -20.84
C ILE A 80 4.42 -8.42 -21.52
N ASP A 81 4.83 -9.65 -21.28
CA ASP A 81 4.12 -10.84 -21.73
C ASP A 81 3.14 -11.33 -20.65
N GLU A 82 2.26 -12.25 -21.02
CA GLU A 82 1.29 -12.84 -20.09
C GLU A 82 2.00 -13.56 -18.93
N SER A 83 3.12 -14.23 -19.21
CA SER A 83 3.97 -14.87 -18.20
C SER A 83 4.52 -13.88 -17.18
N THR A 84 4.99 -12.70 -17.65
CA THR A 84 5.48 -11.63 -16.78
C THR A 84 4.39 -11.08 -15.86
N LYS A 85 3.15 -11.00 -16.36
CA LYS A 85 2.01 -10.58 -15.54
C LYS A 85 1.65 -11.61 -14.47
N GLU A 86 1.71 -12.90 -14.81
CA GLU A 86 1.47 -13.98 -13.85
C GLU A 86 2.52 -13.98 -12.73
N ASP A 87 3.80 -13.85 -13.09
CA ASP A 87 4.91 -13.76 -12.13
C ASP A 87 4.74 -12.55 -11.19
N LEU A 88 4.31 -11.41 -11.74
CA LEU A 88 4.04 -10.21 -10.96
C LEU A 88 2.88 -10.40 -9.98
N ILE A 89 1.80 -11.05 -10.40
CA ILE A 89 0.65 -11.38 -9.55
C ILE A 89 1.09 -12.28 -8.39
N GLU A 90 1.89 -13.32 -8.69
CA GLU A 90 2.37 -14.25 -7.68
C GLU A 90 3.29 -13.60 -6.66
N ASP A 91 4.20 -12.73 -7.12
CA ASP A 91 5.08 -11.96 -6.24
C ASP A 91 4.28 -11.01 -5.33
N CYS A 92 3.32 -10.28 -5.88
CA CYS A 92 2.42 -9.42 -5.09
C CYS A 92 1.66 -10.20 -4.02
N LYS A 93 1.12 -11.36 -4.36
CA LYS A 93 0.42 -12.24 -3.40
C LYS A 93 1.36 -12.73 -2.30
N THR A 94 2.57 -13.11 -2.66
CA THR A 94 3.60 -13.57 -1.71
C THR A 94 3.99 -12.47 -0.73
N ILE A 95 4.21 -11.25 -1.22
CA ILE A 95 4.53 -10.10 -0.40
C ILE A 95 3.40 -9.79 0.59
N ILE A 96 2.16 -9.76 0.12
CA ILE A 96 1.01 -9.47 0.98
C ILE A 96 0.80 -10.59 2.00
N ALA A 97 0.97 -11.85 1.61
CA ALA A 97 0.83 -12.99 2.51
C ALA A 97 1.91 -13.04 3.60
N SER A 98 3.05 -12.38 3.38
CA SER A 98 4.12 -12.29 4.38
C SER A 98 3.75 -11.41 5.59
N ASP A 99 2.80 -10.50 5.43
CA ASP A 99 2.33 -9.62 6.51
C ASP A 99 1.01 -10.14 7.11
N PRO A 100 1.03 -10.65 8.36
CA PRO A 100 -0.16 -11.20 9.00
C PRO A 100 -1.24 -10.17 9.34
N ARG A 101 -0.92 -8.87 9.23
CA ARG A 101 -1.86 -7.77 9.54
C ARG A 101 -2.82 -7.46 8.40
N VAL A 102 -2.56 -8.01 7.22
CA VAL A 102 -3.34 -7.74 6.01
C VAL A 102 -3.86 -9.01 5.37
N GLN A 103 -5.01 -8.87 4.72
CA GLN A 103 -5.59 -9.91 3.86
C GLN A 103 -5.83 -9.32 2.48
N LEU A 104 -5.42 -10.02 1.46
CA LEU A 104 -5.72 -9.65 0.09
C LEU A 104 -7.21 -9.89 -0.20
N ILE A 105 -7.91 -8.86 -0.68
CA ILE A 105 -9.29 -8.97 -1.17
C ILE A 105 -9.27 -9.18 -2.67
N ASP A 106 -8.60 -8.27 -3.39
CA ASP A 106 -8.56 -8.29 -4.85
C ASP A 106 -7.25 -7.69 -5.35
N LEU A 107 -6.81 -8.13 -6.54
CA LEU A 107 -5.63 -7.65 -7.22
C LEU A 107 -5.92 -7.53 -8.70
N ILE A 108 -5.88 -6.32 -9.22
CA ILE A 108 -6.18 -5.99 -10.60
C ILE A 108 -4.91 -5.48 -11.27
N LEU A 109 -4.58 -6.04 -12.41
CA LEU A 109 -3.53 -5.57 -13.29
C LEU A 109 -4.15 -4.95 -14.54
N ASP A 110 -3.90 -3.66 -14.73
CA ASP A 110 -4.30 -2.94 -15.93
C ASP A 110 -3.08 -2.59 -16.79
N ASP A 111 -3.17 -2.91 -18.05
CA ASP A 111 -2.18 -2.48 -19.04
C ASP A 111 -2.49 -1.04 -19.49
N VAL A 112 -1.58 -0.13 -19.21
CA VAL A 112 -1.74 1.31 -19.50
C VAL A 112 -0.87 1.73 -20.70
N GLY A 113 -0.64 0.83 -21.63
CA GLY A 113 0.05 1.12 -22.89
C GLY A 113 1.56 1.38 -22.78
N ASN A 114 2.04 1.99 -21.72
CA ASN A 114 3.44 2.25 -21.42
C ASN A 114 3.91 1.65 -20.10
N GLY A 115 3.08 0.80 -19.48
CA GLY A 115 3.39 0.17 -18.20
C GLY A 115 2.21 -0.61 -17.64
N ILE A 116 2.44 -1.23 -16.52
CA ILE A 116 1.43 -1.99 -15.78
C ILE A 116 1.02 -1.17 -14.56
N ARG A 117 -0.30 -1.00 -14.40
CA ARG A 117 -0.89 -0.49 -13.16
C ARG A 117 -1.31 -1.66 -12.30
N VAL A 118 -0.92 -1.63 -11.05
CA VAL A 118 -1.29 -2.64 -10.06
C VAL A 118 -2.20 -2.00 -9.03
N ASP A 119 -3.47 -2.36 -9.02
CA ASP A 119 -4.43 -1.93 -8.01
C ASP A 119 -4.67 -3.07 -7.02
N ILE A 120 -4.31 -2.85 -5.76
CA ILE A 120 -4.39 -3.85 -4.70
C ILE A 120 -5.44 -3.42 -3.68
N GLN A 121 -6.42 -4.27 -3.44
CA GLN A 121 -7.43 -4.08 -2.40
C GLN A 121 -7.11 -4.99 -1.21
N LEU A 122 -6.94 -4.37 -0.06
CA LEU A 122 -6.54 -5.02 1.17
C LEU A 122 -7.59 -4.84 2.26
N ASN A 123 -7.72 -5.84 3.12
CA ASN A 123 -8.41 -5.72 4.40
C ASN A 123 -7.39 -5.72 5.53
N VAL A 124 -7.44 -4.70 6.38
CA VAL A 124 -6.50 -4.50 7.49
C VAL A 124 -7.10 -5.05 8.78
N LEU A 125 -6.39 -5.99 9.40
CA LEU A 125 -6.76 -6.59 10.67
C LEU A 125 -6.12 -5.81 11.84
N PRO A 126 -6.77 -5.72 13.01
CA PRO A 126 -8.06 -6.29 13.39
C PRO A 126 -9.26 -5.40 13.06
N PHE A 127 -9.04 -4.25 12.40
CA PHE A 127 -10.07 -3.23 12.20
C PHE A 127 -11.08 -3.57 11.11
N ASN A 128 -10.79 -4.57 10.26
CA ASN A 128 -11.56 -4.89 9.06
C ASN A 128 -11.78 -3.66 8.14
N GLN A 129 -10.80 -2.78 8.09
CA GLN A 129 -10.81 -1.62 7.22
C GLN A 129 -10.25 -1.98 5.84
N GLN A 130 -11.01 -1.64 4.81
CA GLN A 130 -10.55 -1.79 3.44
C GLN A 130 -9.57 -0.68 3.09
N ALA A 131 -8.46 -1.04 2.48
CA ALA A 131 -7.44 -0.12 2.00
C ALA A 131 -7.09 -0.45 0.55
N THR A 132 -6.99 0.59 -0.28
CA THR A 132 -6.55 0.46 -1.67
C THR A 132 -5.17 1.04 -1.83
N MET A 133 -4.31 0.33 -2.55
CA MET A 133 -2.98 0.78 -2.97
C MET A 133 -2.91 0.73 -4.49
N ARG A 134 -2.21 1.71 -5.07
CA ARG A 134 -2.00 1.82 -6.51
C ARG A 134 -0.54 2.12 -6.76
#